data_ffe9b3ec477f918143081426a3b1177a
#
_entry.id   ffe9b3ec477f918143081426a3b1177a
#
_cell.length_a   1.000
_cell.length_b   1.000
_cell.length_c   1.000
_cell.angle_alpha   90.00
_cell.angle_beta   90.00
_cell.angle_gamma   90.00
#
_symmetry.space_group_name_H-M   'P 1'
#
loop_
_entity.id
_entity.type
_entity.pdbx_description
1 polymer ?
#
loop_
_entity_poly.entity_id
_entity_poly.type
_entity_poly.pdbx_seq_one_letter_code
_entity_poly.pdbx_strand_id
1 'polypeptide(L)'
;MGAGTMGRCAMVLVFLLFWCNVSYAAPLAYVTGNVAGWKVVRQGMAFPAQEDMPLVAGDILMGGALSKVPLVLHPLAQALPREGGGVILQPQEVPFDSLWTVVPQYVEYLRKEPLQGLAYSREDTVLRPGLAASLLPGYSVDLVWVGDPKSLVTVRDEQGGVVLQKQGEGGWVRLQPQEVSLLSEGRRYSWQTEGQNVSFYLQVLPHSTAAVILEGLKQLDADRSVQEEVRLVRKAAYLRLVSDLRPGLDLYWLSVQLASGVRGESMMTERYLKVVDRLKEAYLRHLLS
;
A
#
# COMPACT_ATOMS: atom_id res chain seq x y z
N MET A 1 18.20 28.90 -47.96
CA MET A 1 18.22 27.45 -47.67
C MET A 1 18.36 27.29 -46.15
N GLY A 2 17.36 26.80 -45.42
CA GLY A 2 17.45 26.64 -43.98
C GLY A 2 16.09 26.57 -43.23
N ALA A 3 15.08 25.91 -43.80
CA ALA A 3 13.75 25.83 -43.15
C ALA A 3 13.25 24.38 -43.01
N GLY A 4 14.13 23.47 -42.60
CA GLY A 4 13.77 22.03 -42.56
C GLY A 4 13.99 21.28 -41.26
N THR A 5 14.63 21.88 -40.26
CA THR A 5 15.06 21.15 -39.06
C THR A 5 14.28 21.46 -37.77
N MET A 6 13.50 22.53 -37.73
CA MET A 6 12.70 22.89 -36.53
C MET A 6 11.42 22.07 -36.35
N GLY A 7 10.84 21.52 -37.42
CA GLY A 7 9.58 20.76 -37.31
C GLY A 7 9.70 19.38 -36.68
N ARG A 8 10.86 18.72 -36.75
CA ARG A 8 11.06 17.35 -36.21
C ARG A 8 11.31 17.29 -34.70
N CYS A 9 12.00 18.32 -34.17
CA CYS A 9 12.22 18.37 -32.70
C CYS A 9 10.96 18.73 -31.92
N ALA A 10 10.06 19.57 -32.49
CA ALA A 10 8.81 19.90 -31.82
C ALA A 10 7.85 18.71 -31.71
N MET A 11 7.83 17.84 -32.72
CA MET A 11 6.96 16.65 -32.71
C MET A 11 7.43 15.60 -31.72
N VAL A 12 8.74 15.41 -31.52
CA VAL A 12 9.30 14.48 -30.51
C VAL A 12 9.09 15.04 -29.11
N LEU A 13 9.18 16.35 -28.90
CA LEU A 13 8.94 16.95 -27.57
C LEU A 13 7.46 16.86 -27.16
N VAL A 14 6.53 17.03 -28.10
CA VAL A 14 5.09 16.85 -27.84
C VAL A 14 4.78 15.38 -27.51
N PHE A 15 5.43 14.40 -28.17
CA PHE A 15 5.29 12.99 -27.84
C PHE A 15 5.86 12.64 -26.45
N LEU A 16 6.99 13.23 -26.06
CA LEU A 16 7.58 13.05 -24.73
C LEU A 16 6.76 13.73 -23.63
N LEU A 17 6.15 14.89 -23.90
CA LEU A 17 5.26 15.56 -22.94
C LEU A 17 3.92 14.83 -22.77
N PHE A 18 3.43 14.14 -23.80
CA PHE A 18 2.25 13.27 -23.69
C PHE A 18 2.54 11.99 -22.89
N TRP A 19 3.77 11.50 -22.89
CA TRP A 19 4.17 10.34 -22.09
C TRP A 19 4.42 10.67 -20.60
N CYS A 20 4.79 11.92 -20.28
CA CYS A 20 5.02 12.35 -18.89
C CYS A 20 3.75 12.63 -18.09
N ASN A 21 2.56 12.67 -18.72
CA ASN A 21 1.27 12.86 -18.04
C ASN A 21 0.44 11.59 -17.88
N VAL A 22 1.01 10.41 -18.03
CA VAL A 22 0.38 9.20 -17.53
C VAL A 22 0.57 9.22 -16.01
N SER A 23 -0.28 9.96 -15.32
CA SER A 23 -0.54 9.66 -13.91
C SER A 23 -0.75 8.15 -13.85
N TYR A 24 0.14 7.43 -13.18
CA TYR A 24 -0.05 6.00 -12.92
C TYR A 24 -1.28 5.88 -12.03
N ALA A 25 -2.46 5.89 -12.64
CA ALA A 25 -3.67 5.49 -11.94
C ALA A 25 -3.43 4.06 -11.46
N ALA A 26 -3.58 3.85 -10.18
CA ALA A 26 -3.43 2.51 -9.60
C ALA A 26 -4.33 1.53 -10.39
N PRO A 27 -3.83 0.34 -10.74
CA PRO A 27 -4.62 -0.63 -11.48
C PRO A 27 -5.92 -0.95 -10.73
N LEU A 28 -7.03 -0.93 -11.46
CA LEU A 28 -8.35 -1.34 -10.94
C LEU A 28 -8.55 -2.85 -11.02
N ALA A 29 -7.79 -3.53 -11.88
CA ALA A 29 -7.87 -4.98 -12.01
C ALA A 29 -6.58 -5.53 -12.61
N TYR A 30 -6.41 -6.85 -12.49
CA TYR A 30 -5.44 -7.62 -13.25
C TYR A 30 -6.17 -8.70 -14.06
N VAL A 31 -5.72 -8.90 -15.29
CA VAL A 31 -6.18 -10.03 -16.11
C VAL A 31 -5.58 -11.31 -15.54
N THR A 32 -6.35 -12.40 -15.46
CA THR A 32 -5.89 -13.66 -14.85
C THR A 32 -6.38 -14.88 -15.62
N GLY A 33 -5.57 -15.95 -15.62
CA GLY A 33 -5.96 -17.25 -16.18
C GLY A 33 -5.98 -17.29 -17.70
N ASN A 34 -6.88 -18.09 -18.28
CA ASN A 34 -6.92 -18.28 -19.73
C ASN A 34 -7.50 -17.03 -20.43
N VAL A 35 -6.64 -16.29 -21.08
CA VAL A 35 -6.93 -15.04 -21.78
C VAL A 35 -7.11 -15.21 -23.29
N ALA A 36 -7.07 -16.46 -23.81
CA ALA A 36 -7.20 -16.72 -25.23
C ALA A 36 -8.52 -16.13 -25.79
N GLY A 37 -8.42 -15.34 -26.85
CA GLY A 37 -9.54 -14.64 -27.46
C GLY A 37 -10.04 -13.38 -26.74
N TRP A 38 -9.45 -13.00 -25.61
CA TRP A 38 -9.76 -11.75 -24.93
C TRP A 38 -8.90 -10.59 -25.45
N LYS A 39 -9.48 -9.39 -25.49
CA LYS A 39 -8.82 -8.15 -25.90
C LYS A 39 -9.11 -7.04 -24.89
N VAL A 40 -8.13 -6.20 -24.66
CA VAL A 40 -8.29 -4.96 -23.88
C VAL A 40 -8.38 -3.81 -24.87
N VAL A 41 -9.41 -2.98 -24.72
CA VAL A 41 -9.53 -1.72 -25.46
C VAL A 41 -9.23 -0.58 -24.51
N ARG A 42 -8.17 0.17 -24.81
CA ARG A 42 -7.70 1.32 -24.05
C ARG A 42 -7.57 2.50 -25.00
N GLN A 43 -8.25 3.61 -24.71
CA GLN A 43 -8.23 4.82 -25.53
C GLN A 43 -8.56 4.53 -27.03
N GLY A 44 -9.50 3.62 -27.28
CA GLY A 44 -9.93 3.25 -28.62
C GLY A 44 -9.03 2.24 -29.36
N MET A 45 -7.87 1.88 -28.79
CA MET A 45 -6.97 0.86 -29.36
C MET A 45 -7.20 -0.49 -28.71
N ALA A 46 -7.26 -1.56 -29.52
CA ALA A 46 -7.45 -2.92 -29.07
C ALA A 46 -6.12 -3.68 -29.01
N PHE A 47 -5.82 -4.29 -27.87
CA PHE A 47 -4.65 -5.12 -27.63
C PHE A 47 -5.07 -6.53 -27.21
N PRO A 48 -4.32 -7.59 -27.56
CA PRO A 48 -4.54 -8.89 -26.96
C PRO A 48 -4.40 -8.81 -25.45
N ALA A 49 -5.33 -9.41 -24.70
CA ALA A 49 -5.20 -9.52 -23.26
C ALA A 49 -4.04 -10.48 -22.93
N GLN A 50 -3.27 -10.14 -21.89
CA GLN A 50 -2.17 -10.95 -21.40
C GLN A 50 -2.39 -11.24 -19.92
N GLU A 51 -1.92 -12.37 -19.42
CA GLU A 51 -1.95 -12.68 -18.00
C GLU A 51 -1.16 -11.62 -17.22
N ASP A 52 -1.66 -11.26 -16.03
CA ASP A 52 -1.13 -10.19 -15.15
C ASP A 52 -1.11 -8.79 -15.78
N MET A 53 -1.79 -8.57 -16.92
CA MET A 53 -1.93 -7.25 -17.54
C MET A 53 -2.72 -6.33 -16.61
N PRO A 54 -2.16 -5.16 -16.19
CA PRO A 54 -2.87 -4.19 -15.37
C PRO A 54 -3.91 -3.43 -16.18
N LEU A 55 -5.11 -3.29 -15.63
CA LEU A 55 -6.23 -2.55 -16.22
C LEU A 55 -6.57 -1.35 -15.35
N VAL A 56 -6.86 -0.23 -16.00
CA VAL A 56 -7.18 1.05 -15.36
C VAL A 56 -8.62 1.47 -15.65
N ALA A 57 -9.06 2.56 -15.02
CA ALA A 57 -10.38 3.12 -15.26
C ALA A 57 -10.61 3.42 -16.76
N GLY A 58 -11.75 3.03 -17.28
CA GLY A 58 -12.14 3.20 -18.68
C GLY A 58 -11.62 2.13 -19.64
N ASP A 59 -10.75 1.21 -19.18
CA ASP A 59 -10.40 0.04 -19.97
C ASP A 59 -11.63 -0.85 -20.19
N ILE A 60 -11.74 -1.41 -21.40
CA ILE A 60 -12.80 -2.34 -21.77
C ILE A 60 -12.14 -3.69 -22.06
N LEU A 61 -12.56 -4.73 -21.35
CA LEU A 61 -12.17 -6.08 -21.65
C LEU A 61 -13.26 -6.75 -22.51
N MET A 62 -12.90 -7.16 -23.71
CA MET A 62 -13.80 -7.76 -24.72
C MET A 62 -13.38 -9.19 -25.02
N GLY A 63 -14.35 -10.09 -25.15
CA GLY A 63 -14.15 -11.49 -25.50
C GLY A 63 -15.04 -12.41 -24.68
N GLY A 64 -15.10 -13.68 -24.97
CA GLY A 64 -15.74 -14.75 -24.20
C GLY A 64 -17.12 -14.45 -23.60
N ALA A 65 -17.62 -15.39 -22.78
CA ALA A 65 -18.86 -15.21 -22.03
C ALA A 65 -18.61 -14.35 -20.77
N LEU A 66 -19.51 -13.41 -20.47
CA LEU A 66 -19.46 -12.54 -19.29
C LEU A 66 -19.31 -13.30 -17.95
N SER A 67 -19.83 -14.53 -17.89
CA SER A 67 -19.71 -15.40 -16.71
C SER A 67 -18.29 -15.93 -16.45
N LYS A 68 -17.35 -15.69 -17.36
CA LYS A 68 -15.96 -16.18 -17.31
C LYS A 68 -14.95 -15.07 -17.55
N VAL A 69 -15.29 -13.83 -17.14
CA VAL A 69 -14.36 -12.70 -17.28
C VAL A 69 -13.10 -13.00 -16.46
N PRO A 70 -11.91 -13.06 -17.10
CA PRO A 70 -10.68 -13.44 -16.43
C PRO A 70 -10.07 -12.22 -15.69
N LEU A 71 -10.72 -11.78 -14.62
CA LEU A 71 -10.31 -10.61 -13.85
C LEU A 71 -10.18 -10.90 -12.36
N VAL A 72 -9.17 -10.30 -11.74
CA VAL A 72 -9.12 -10.03 -10.31
C VAL A 72 -9.26 -8.53 -10.12
N LEU A 73 -10.41 -8.13 -9.58
CA LEU A 73 -10.74 -6.72 -9.35
C LEU A 73 -10.11 -6.20 -8.06
N HIS A 74 -9.61 -4.96 -8.11
CA HIS A 74 -9.41 -4.19 -6.91
C HIS A 74 -10.76 -4.01 -6.19
N PRO A 75 -10.83 -4.04 -4.85
CA PRO A 75 -12.10 -3.93 -4.12
C PRO A 75 -12.83 -2.60 -4.34
N LEU A 76 -12.13 -1.59 -4.82
CA LEU A 76 -12.70 -0.28 -5.19
C LEU A 76 -12.94 -0.18 -6.70
N ALA A 77 -13.10 -1.30 -7.37
CA ALA A 77 -13.39 -1.36 -8.78
C ALA A 77 -14.58 -2.27 -9.06
N GLN A 78 -15.34 -1.91 -10.06
CA GLN A 78 -16.41 -2.73 -10.61
C GLN A 78 -16.21 -2.93 -12.10
N ALA A 79 -16.64 -4.10 -12.57
CA ALA A 79 -16.69 -4.44 -13.99
C ALA A 79 -18.15 -4.42 -14.45
N LEU A 80 -18.54 -3.40 -15.20
CA LEU A 80 -19.90 -3.23 -15.67
C LEU A 80 -20.08 -3.84 -17.05
N PRO A 81 -21.15 -4.62 -17.29
CA PRO A 81 -21.47 -5.12 -18.62
C PRO A 81 -21.65 -3.98 -19.63
N ARG A 82 -21.20 -4.19 -20.87
CA ARG A 82 -21.33 -3.25 -21.96
C ARG A 82 -22.21 -3.80 -23.07
N GLU A 83 -23.02 -2.95 -23.69
CA GLU A 83 -23.72 -3.27 -24.93
C GLU A 83 -22.69 -3.61 -26.02
N GLY A 84 -22.90 -4.71 -26.74
CA GLY A 84 -21.96 -5.23 -27.73
C GLY A 84 -20.91 -6.20 -27.16
N GLY A 85 -21.02 -6.57 -25.87
CA GLY A 85 -20.18 -7.57 -25.20
C GLY A 85 -18.98 -6.98 -24.48
N GLY A 86 -18.49 -7.73 -23.48
CA GLY A 86 -17.38 -7.31 -22.63
C GLY A 86 -17.81 -6.55 -21.38
N VAL A 87 -16.80 -6.07 -20.65
CA VAL A 87 -16.99 -5.27 -19.43
C VAL A 87 -16.12 -4.01 -19.48
N ILE A 88 -16.63 -2.91 -18.91
CA ILE A 88 -15.89 -1.68 -18.68
C ILE A 88 -15.52 -1.58 -17.21
N LEU A 89 -14.28 -1.21 -16.91
CA LEU A 89 -13.79 -1.01 -15.55
C LEU A 89 -14.07 0.41 -15.07
N GLN A 90 -14.66 0.51 -13.90
CA GLN A 90 -14.94 1.77 -13.24
C GLN A 90 -14.54 1.72 -11.77
N PRO A 91 -14.14 2.86 -11.17
CA PRO A 91 -14.01 2.97 -9.74
C PRO A 91 -15.36 2.71 -9.04
N GLN A 92 -15.28 2.12 -7.86
CA GLN A 92 -16.40 1.94 -6.95
C GLN A 92 -16.09 2.62 -5.63
N GLU A 93 -17.02 3.39 -5.11
CA GLU A 93 -16.90 3.98 -3.78
C GLU A 93 -17.31 2.96 -2.71
N VAL A 94 -16.44 2.81 -1.70
CA VAL A 94 -16.76 2.07 -0.48
C VAL A 94 -16.64 3.05 0.69
N PRO A 95 -17.66 3.16 1.54
CA PRO A 95 -17.60 4.03 2.71
C PRO A 95 -16.40 3.68 3.60
N PHE A 96 -15.76 4.70 4.17
CA PHE A 96 -14.54 4.53 4.96
C PHE A 96 -14.71 3.59 6.17
N ASP A 97 -15.87 3.68 6.84
CA ASP A 97 -16.24 2.84 7.97
C ASP A 97 -16.56 1.38 7.59
N SER A 98 -16.71 1.11 6.30
CA SER A 98 -17.05 -0.20 5.74
C SER A 98 -15.89 -0.85 4.98
N LEU A 99 -14.71 -0.20 4.90
CA LEU A 99 -13.55 -0.72 4.16
C LEU A 99 -13.10 -2.12 4.60
N TRP A 100 -13.30 -2.48 5.86
CA TRP A 100 -12.97 -3.79 6.38
C TRP A 100 -13.74 -4.92 5.67
N THR A 101 -14.94 -4.65 5.14
CA THR A 101 -15.78 -5.66 4.45
C THR A 101 -15.17 -6.15 3.15
N VAL A 102 -14.38 -5.31 2.48
CA VAL A 102 -13.74 -5.63 1.19
C VAL A 102 -12.32 -6.15 1.32
N VAL A 103 -11.79 -6.25 2.54
CA VAL A 103 -10.42 -6.73 2.80
C VAL A 103 -10.16 -8.14 2.27
N PRO A 104 -11.06 -9.13 2.41
CA PRO A 104 -10.81 -10.46 1.85
C PRO A 104 -10.57 -10.41 0.32
N GLN A 105 -11.32 -9.59 -0.39
CA GLN A 105 -11.14 -9.35 -1.83
C GLN A 105 -9.81 -8.63 -2.12
N TYR A 106 -9.45 -7.66 -1.28
CA TYR A 106 -8.17 -6.94 -1.41
C TYR A 106 -6.95 -7.85 -1.20
N VAL A 107 -7.02 -8.78 -0.26
CA VAL A 107 -5.98 -9.81 -0.07
C VAL A 107 -5.81 -10.66 -1.33
N GLU A 108 -6.91 -11.07 -1.97
CA GLU A 108 -6.84 -11.82 -3.24
C GLU A 108 -6.26 -10.96 -4.38
N TYR A 109 -6.60 -9.68 -4.43
CA TYR A 109 -6.02 -8.73 -5.39
C TYR A 109 -4.51 -8.59 -5.18
N LEU A 110 -4.04 -8.34 -3.95
CA LEU A 110 -2.63 -8.22 -3.62
C LEU A 110 -1.83 -9.49 -3.99
N ARG A 111 -2.43 -10.66 -3.86
CA ARG A 111 -1.81 -11.92 -4.24
C ARG A 111 -1.54 -12.01 -5.74
N LYS A 112 -2.36 -11.34 -6.56
CA LYS A 112 -2.26 -11.32 -8.03
C LYS A 112 -1.49 -10.12 -8.56
N GLU A 113 -1.32 -9.08 -7.74
CA GLU A 113 -0.52 -7.92 -8.10
C GLU A 113 0.91 -8.36 -8.48
N PRO A 114 1.41 -8.07 -9.70
CA PRO A 114 2.77 -8.45 -10.09
C PRO A 114 3.82 -7.73 -9.25
N LEU A 115 4.94 -8.38 -8.92
CA LEU A 115 6.10 -7.71 -8.31
C LEU A 115 6.68 -6.74 -9.34
N GLN A 116 6.70 -5.46 -9.02
CA GLN A 116 7.22 -4.42 -9.93
C GLN A 116 8.75 -4.25 -9.83
N GLY A 117 9.44 -5.29 -9.37
CA GLY A 117 10.88 -5.41 -9.57
C GLY A 117 11.75 -4.40 -8.82
N LEU A 118 11.35 -3.93 -7.64
CA LEU A 118 12.32 -3.39 -6.72
C LEU A 118 13.22 -4.54 -6.30
N ALA A 119 14.42 -4.61 -6.89
CA ALA A 119 15.45 -5.56 -6.49
C ALA A 119 15.94 -5.19 -5.09
N TYR A 120 15.23 -5.64 -4.07
CA TYR A 120 15.73 -5.60 -2.70
C TYR A 120 16.12 -7.01 -2.28
N SER A 121 17.29 -7.13 -1.69
CA SER A 121 17.66 -8.36 -0.99
C SER A 121 16.74 -8.52 0.22
N ARG A 122 16.09 -9.68 0.37
CA ARG A 122 15.24 -9.98 1.53
C ARG A 122 16.00 -9.83 2.86
N GLU A 123 17.30 -9.98 2.82
CA GLU A 123 18.17 -10.04 4.01
C GLU A 123 18.73 -8.66 4.41
N ASP A 124 18.86 -7.72 3.46
CA ASP A 124 19.58 -6.46 3.71
C ASP A 124 18.69 -5.24 3.92
N THR A 125 17.35 -5.36 3.76
CA THR A 125 16.47 -4.20 3.87
C THR A 125 16.03 -4.02 5.31
N VAL A 126 16.70 -3.15 6.03
CA VAL A 126 16.23 -2.66 7.33
C VAL A 126 14.99 -1.80 7.07
N LEU A 127 13.82 -2.40 7.25
CA LEU A 127 12.55 -1.67 7.22
C LEU A 127 12.47 -0.77 8.44
N ARG A 128 12.35 0.53 8.23
CA ARG A 128 12.20 1.55 9.27
C ARG A 128 10.99 2.41 8.97
N PRO A 129 10.37 3.04 9.97
CA PRO A 129 9.30 4.01 9.72
C PRO A 129 9.76 5.02 8.67
N GLY A 130 8.86 5.36 7.74
CA GLY A 130 9.10 6.37 6.73
C GLY A 130 9.38 7.74 7.33
N LEU A 131 9.58 8.74 6.47
CA LEU A 131 9.78 10.13 6.91
C LEU A 131 8.59 10.64 7.74
N ALA A 132 7.39 10.07 7.54
CA ALA A 132 6.21 10.32 8.36
C ALA A 132 5.44 9.01 8.57
N ALA A 133 5.08 8.69 9.81
CA ALA A 133 4.25 7.54 10.15
C ALA A 133 3.08 7.95 11.03
N SER A 134 1.89 7.44 10.72
CA SER A 134 0.70 7.65 11.54
C SER A 134 0.66 6.64 12.69
N LEU A 135 0.50 7.15 13.90
CA LEU A 135 0.36 6.34 15.11
C LEU A 135 -1.10 6.06 15.40
N LEU A 136 -1.41 4.79 15.59
CA LEU A 136 -2.75 4.34 15.96
C LEU A 136 -2.79 4.04 17.46
N PRO A 137 -3.67 4.68 18.24
CA PRO A 137 -3.78 4.41 19.68
C PRO A 137 -4.00 2.92 19.97
N GLY A 138 -3.34 2.41 21.01
CA GLY A 138 -3.42 0.99 21.37
C GLY A 138 -2.46 0.07 20.62
N TYR A 139 -1.74 0.58 19.62
CA TYR A 139 -0.72 -0.18 18.91
C TYR A 139 0.68 0.28 19.30
N SER A 140 1.59 -0.69 19.43
CA SER A 140 3.02 -0.40 19.57
C SER A 140 3.61 0.00 18.22
N VAL A 141 4.66 0.80 18.26
CA VAL A 141 5.43 1.21 17.08
C VAL A 141 6.89 0.87 17.26
N ASP A 142 7.47 0.17 16.30
CA ASP A 142 8.90 -0.10 16.26
C ASP A 142 9.62 1.00 15.49
N LEU A 143 10.48 1.76 16.17
CA LEU A 143 11.39 2.72 15.58
C LEU A 143 12.71 2.01 15.29
N VAL A 144 13.08 1.95 14.03
CA VAL A 144 14.26 1.19 13.56
C VAL A 144 15.21 2.15 12.84
N TRP A 145 16.52 2.01 13.07
CA TRP A 145 17.53 2.85 12.43
C TRP A 145 18.77 2.05 12.03
N VAL A 146 19.59 2.66 11.19
CA VAL A 146 20.90 2.17 10.82
C VAL A 146 21.95 3.01 11.54
N GLY A 147 22.92 2.39 12.19
CA GLY A 147 23.99 3.06 12.94
C GLY A 147 24.30 2.35 14.25
N ASP A 148 24.69 3.10 15.28
CA ASP A 148 24.97 2.51 16.59
C ASP A 148 23.70 1.85 17.16
N PRO A 149 23.73 0.52 17.38
CA PRO A 149 22.56 -0.24 17.85
C PRO A 149 22.10 0.17 19.26
N LYS A 150 22.93 0.88 19.99
CA LYS A 150 22.64 1.36 21.35
C LYS A 150 22.35 2.85 21.43
N SER A 151 22.09 3.50 20.29
CA SER A 151 21.76 4.93 20.28
C SER A 151 20.54 5.24 21.13
N LEU A 152 20.57 6.40 21.79
CA LEU A 152 19.41 6.96 22.49
C LEU A 152 18.44 7.54 21.45
N VAL A 153 17.22 7.05 21.45
CA VAL A 153 16.11 7.61 20.66
C VAL A 153 15.47 8.75 21.46
N THR A 154 15.31 9.89 20.83
CA THR A 154 14.65 11.05 21.42
C THR A 154 13.45 11.43 20.56
N VAL A 155 12.26 11.48 21.16
CA VAL A 155 11.02 11.98 20.56
C VAL A 155 10.77 13.41 21.07
N ARG A 156 10.51 14.33 20.14
CA ARG A 156 10.28 15.76 20.43
C ARG A 156 8.94 16.22 19.87
N ASP A 157 8.34 17.16 20.59
CA ASP A 157 7.17 17.89 20.08
C ASP A 157 7.55 18.92 18.99
N GLU A 158 6.55 19.64 18.47
CA GLU A 158 6.73 20.67 17.44
C GLU A 158 7.53 21.89 17.94
N GLN A 159 7.61 22.10 19.26
CA GLN A 159 8.39 23.17 19.89
C GLN A 159 9.83 22.73 20.22
N GLY A 160 10.19 21.48 19.90
CA GLY A 160 11.49 20.88 20.18
C GLY A 160 11.64 20.34 21.62
N GLY A 161 10.56 20.40 22.42
CA GLY A 161 10.51 19.81 23.76
C GLY A 161 10.65 18.29 23.70
N VAL A 162 11.48 17.73 24.60
CA VAL A 162 11.63 16.27 24.71
C VAL A 162 10.41 15.67 25.39
N VAL A 163 9.68 14.80 24.70
CA VAL A 163 8.50 14.12 25.24
C VAL A 163 8.85 12.71 25.73
N LEU A 164 9.77 12.04 25.04
CA LEU A 164 10.19 10.69 25.38
C LEU A 164 11.63 10.45 24.98
N GLN A 165 12.37 9.74 25.84
CA GLN A 165 13.68 9.21 25.52
C GLN A 165 13.74 7.72 25.85
N LYS A 166 14.38 6.94 24.98
CA LYS A 166 14.49 5.49 25.17
C LYS A 166 15.78 4.96 24.59
N GLN A 167 16.46 4.11 25.35
CA GLN A 167 17.67 3.44 24.90
C GLN A 167 17.33 2.34 23.90
N GLY A 168 18.02 2.34 22.78
CA GLY A 168 17.89 1.29 21.77
C GLY A 168 18.63 0.01 22.12
N GLU A 169 18.16 -1.09 21.56
CA GLU A 169 18.80 -2.39 21.61
C GLU A 169 18.79 -3.02 20.21
N GLY A 170 19.99 -3.29 19.64
CA GLY A 170 20.06 -3.92 18.31
C GLY A 170 19.60 -3.03 17.15
N GLY A 171 19.63 -1.69 17.29
CA GLY A 171 19.23 -0.76 16.22
C GLY A 171 17.73 -0.53 16.13
N TRP A 172 16.97 -0.82 17.18
CA TRP A 172 15.55 -0.57 17.25
C TRP A 172 15.07 -0.29 18.69
N VAL A 173 13.91 0.32 18.79
CA VAL A 173 13.19 0.52 20.05
C VAL A 173 11.69 0.42 19.81
N ARG A 174 10.97 -0.24 20.69
CA ARG A 174 9.51 -0.30 20.65
C ARG A 174 8.90 0.75 21.56
N LEU A 175 8.12 1.64 20.98
CA LEU A 175 7.19 2.46 21.74
C LEU A 175 5.97 1.60 22.08
N GLN A 176 5.75 1.38 23.37
CA GLN A 176 4.58 0.62 23.86
C GLN A 176 3.30 1.45 23.71
N PRO A 177 2.11 0.83 23.68
CA PRO A 177 0.84 1.55 23.60
C PRO A 177 0.68 2.64 24.65
N GLN A 178 1.18 2.40 25.86
CA GLN A 178 1.17 3.38 26.95
C GLN A 178 2.06 4.59 26.66
N GLU A 179 3.21 4.38 26.02
CA GLU A 179 4.11 5.48 25.61
C GLU A 179 3.52 6.26 24.43
N VAL A 180 2.88 5.57 23.48
CA VAL A 180 2.13 6.23 22.39
C VAL A 180 0.98 7.08 22.94
N SER A 181 0.31 6.64 24.00
CA SER A 181 -0.78 7.40 24.64
C SER A 181 -0.33 8.68 25.37
N LEU A 182 0.97 8.87 25.62
CA LEU A 182 1.52 10.13 26.12
C LEU A 182 1.57 11.21 25.05
N LEU A 183 1.51 10.82 23.79
CA LEU A 183 1.52 11.72 22.64
C LEU A 183 0.11 12.23 22.37
N SER A 184 -0.04 13.54 22.19
CA SER A 184 -1.34 14.19 21.98
C SER A 184 -1.89 13.89 20.59
N GLU A 185 -3.18 13.64 20.50
CA GLU A 185 -3.90 13.40 19.25
C GLU A 185 -3.80 14.58 18.27
N GLY A 186 -3.68 14.27 16.98
CA GLY A 186 -3.62 15.25 15.90
C GLY A 186 -2.30 16.02 15.84
N ARG A 187 -1.37 15.78 16.76
CA ARG A 187 -0.07 16.45 16.78
C ARG A 187 0.98 15.64 16.04
N ARG A 188 1.97 16.35 15.53
CA ARG A 188 3.16 15.80 14.89
C ARG A 188 4.32 15.85 15.89
N TYR A 189 5.14 14.81 15.86
CA TYR A 189 6.35 14.66 16.65
C TYR A 189 7.50 14.33 15.72
N SER A 190 8.70 14.74 16.08
CA SER A 190 9.93 14.29 15.44
C SER A 190 10.64 13.27 16.32
N TRP A 191 11.30 12.29 15.71
CA TRP A 191 12.22 11.42 16.44
C TRP A 191 13.55 11.32 15.71
N GLN A 192 14.60 11.12 16.48
CA GLN A 192 15.96 10.97 15.98
C GLN A 192 16.76 10.09 16.94
N THR A 193 17.84 9.51 16.44
CA THR A 193 18.84 8.84 17.25
C THR A 193 20.04 9.74 17.45
N GLU A 194 20.75 9.54 18.56
CA GLU A 194 21.99 10.26 18.84
C GLU A 194 22.98 10.05 17.69
N GLY A 195 23.65 11.14 17.25
CA GLY A 195 24.61 11.15 16.14
C GLY A 195 24.00 11.12 14.73
N GLN A 196 22.69 11.08 14.57
CA GLN A 196 22.02 11.23 13.26
C GLN A 196 21.49 12.64 13.05
N ASN A 197 21.72 13.18 11.84
CA ASN A 197 21.21 14.50 11.43
C ASN A 197 19.84 14.41 10.73
N VAL A 198 19.23 13.23 10.66
CA VAL A 198 17.93 13.02 10.03
C VAL A 198 16.87 12.86 11.11
N SER A 199 15.81 13.65 11.01
CA SER A 199 14.62 13.52 11.84
C SER A 199 13.52 12.82 11.06
N PHE A 200 12.83 11.91 11.72
CA PHE A 200 11.63 11.24 11.20
C PHE A 200 10.43 11.81 11.95
N TYR A 201 9.25 11.73 11.34
CA TYR A 201 8.04 12.30 11.92
C TYR A 201 7.05 11.20 12.30
N LEU A 202 6.36 11.44 13.41
CA LEU A 202 5.25 10.63 13.89
C LEU A 202 4.03 11.55 14.03
N GLN A 203 2.88 11.09 13.64
CA GLN A 203 1.62 11.82 13.80
C GLN A 203 0.62 10.92 14.51
N VAL A 204 0.14 11.36 15.68
CA VAL A 204 -0.95 10.65 16.36
C VAL A 204 -2.27 10.97 15.65
N LEU A 205 -2.99 9.94 15.24
CA LEU A 205 -4.27 10.12 14.53
C LEU A 205 -5.31 10.80 15.43
N PRO A 206 -6.14 11.70 14.87
CA PRO A 206 -7.30 12.22 15.57
C PRO A 206 -8.24 11.09 16.01
N HIS A 207 -8.88 11.24 17.17
CA HIS A 207 -9.73 10.21 17.77
C HIS A 207 -10.81 9.69 16.81
N SER A 208 -11.49 10.57 16.10
CA SER A 208 -12.53 10.19 15.14
C SER A 208 -12.02 9.28 14.01
N THR A 209 -10.84 9.58 13.47
CA THR A 209 -10.20 8.76 12.43
C THR A 209 -9.69 7.45 13.01
N ALA A 210 -9.03 7.50 14.16
CA ALA A 210 -8.52 6.32 14.84
C ALA A 210 -9.66 5.35 15.21
N ALA A 211 -10.79 5.85 15.71
CA ALA A 211 -11.93 5.04 16.09
C ALA A 211 -12.49 4.21 14.93
N VAL A 212 -12.62 4.79 13.74
CA VAL A 212 -13.07 4.08 12.53
C VAL A 212 -12.10 2.98 12.14
N ILE A 213 -10.80 3.28 12.16
CA ILE A 213 -9.76 2.29 11.82
C ILE A 213 -9.73 1.15 12.85
N LEU A 214 -9.79 1.48 14.14
CA LEU A 214 -9.79 0.49 15.23
C LEU A 214 -11.03 -0.40 15.18
N GLU A 215 -12.20 0.14 14.85
CA GLU A 215 -13.40 -0.69 14.68
C GLU A 215 -13.25 -1.63 13.49
N GLY A 216 -12.71 -1.19 12.35
CA GLY A 216 -12.42 -2.07 11.23
C GLY A 216 -11.45 -3.20 11.60
N LEU A 217 -10.37 -2.91 12.33
CA LEU A 217 -9.43 -3.91 12.82
C LEU A 217 -10.09 -4.91 13.77
N LYS A 218 -10.98 -4.44 14.64
CA LYS A 218 -11.75 -5.28 15.56
C LYS A 218 -12.71 -6.21 14.81
N GLN A 219 -13.39 -5.73 13.78
CA GLN A 219 -14.26 -6.55 12.93
C GLN A 219 -13.46 -7.67 12.24
N LEU A 220 -12.27 -7.36 11.70
CA LEU A 220 -11.39 -8.36 11.11
C LEU A 220 -10.86 -9.38 12.13
N ASP A 221 -10.68 -8.98 13.37
CA ASP A 221 -10.22 -9.86 14.47
C ASP A 221 -11.34 -10.74 15.04
N ALA A 222 -12.60 -10.33 14.88
CA ALA A 222 -13.77 -11.06 15.34
C ALA A 222 -14.04 -12.35 14.55
N ASP A 223 -13.53 -12.46 13.32
CA ASP A 223 -13.70 -13.64 12.47
C ASP A 223 -12.84 -14.82 12.99
N ARG A 224 -13.37 -15.54 13.97
CA ARG A 224 -12.73 -16.70 14.59
C ARG A 224 -12.69 -17.94 13.68
N SER A 225 -13.38 -17.93 12.54
CA SER A 225 -13.34 -19.02 11.55
C SER A 225 -12.01 -19.04 10.78
N VAL A 226 -11.24 -17.96 10.84
CA VAL A 226 -9.98 -17.76 10.14
C VAL A 226 -8.80 -17.93 11.07
N GLN A 227 -7.73 -18.57 10.60
CA GLN A 227 -6.48 -18.73 11.34
C GLN A 227 -5.88 -17.37 11.72
N GLU A 228 -5.11 -17.34 12.80
CA GLU A 228 -4.52 -16.10 13.33
C GLU A 228 -3.63 -15.39 12.32
N GLU A 229 -2.79 -16.14 11.60
CA GLU A 229 -1.91 -15.59 10.56
C GLU A 229 -2.69 -14.91 9.44
N VAL A 230 -3.82 -15.50 9.03
CA VAL A 230 -4.70 -14.91 8.02
C VAL A 230 -5.36 -13.63 8.54
N ARG A 231 -5.74 -13.58 9.82
CA ARG A 231 -6.25 -12.36 10.45
C ARG A 231 -5.19 -11.26 10.47
N LEU A 232 -3.93 -11.59 10.79
CA LEU A 232 -2.82 -10.64 10.74
C LEU A 232 -2.62 -10.07 9.33
N VAL A 233 -2.61 -10.94 8.30
CA VAL A 233 -2.52 -10.49 6.89
C VAL A 233 -3.70 -9.60 6.51
N ARG A 234 -4.93 -9.95 6.90
CA ARG A 234 -6.11 -9.12 6.64
C ARG A 234 -6.01 -7.76 7.33
N LYS A 235 -5.60 -7.71 8.59
CA LYS A 235 -5.38 -6.44 9.30
C LYS A 235 -4.29 -5.59 8.64
N ALA A 236 -3.20 -6.19 8.23
CA ALA A 236 -2.14 -5.52 7.51
C ALA A 236 -2.62 -4.97 6.15
N ALA A 237 -3.33 -5.78 5.37
CA ALA A 237 -3.92 -5.36 4.10
C ALA A 237 -4.94 -4.21 4.30
N TYR A 238 -5.75 -4.26 5.35
CA TYR A 238 -6.67 -3.18 5.70
C TYR A 238 -5.95 -1.85 5.94
N LEU A 239 -4.88 -1.85 6.73
CA LEU A 239 -4.11 -0.63 7.00
C LEU A 239 -3.47 -0.05 5.74
N ARG A 240 -2.96 -0.91 4.84
CA ARG A 240 -2.50 -0.47 3.53
C ARG A 240 -3.63 0.15 2.71
N LEU A 241 -4.79 -0.51 2.62
CA LEU A 241 -5.95 0.00 1.90
C LEU A 241 -6.39 1.37 2.41
N VAL A 242 -6.40 1.56 3.72
CA VAL A 242 -6.68 2.86 4.36
C VAL A 242 -5.67 3.91 3.91
N SER A 243 -4.37 3.58 3.91
CA SER A 243 -3.30 4.51 3.50
C SER A 243 -3.39 4.87 2.01
N ASP A 244 -3.69 3.89 1.14
CA ASP A 244 -3.85 4.09 -0.30
C ASP A 244 -5.02 5.05 -0.61
N LEU A 245 -6.09 5.02 0.21
CA LEU A 245 -7.32 5.79 -0.01
C LEU A 245 -7.35 7.15 0.68
N ARG A 246 -6.54 7.36 1.68
CA ARG A 246 -6.52 8.58 2.50
C ARG A 246 -5.12 9.19 2.51
N PRO A 247 -4.80 10.03 1.52
CA PRO A 247 -3.55 10.78 1.52
C PRO A 247 -3.39 11.52 2.85
N GLY A 248 -2.26 11.34 3.50
CA GLY A 248 -1.97 11.88 4.84
C GLY A 248 -2.19 10.91 6.00
N LEU A 249 -2.72 9.70 5.75
CA LEU A 249 -2.71 8.60 6.71
C LEU A 249 -1.61 7.61 6.32
N ASP A 250 -0.44 7.74 6.89
CA ASP A 250 0.68 6.83 6.66
C ASP A 250 0.65 5.68 7.67
N LEU A 251 -0.08 4.62 7.34
CA LEU A 251 -0.15 3.38 8.12
C LEU A 251 0.62 2.22 7.47
N TYR A 252 1.38 2.49 6.40
CA TYR A 252 2.15 1.46 5.70
C TYR A 252 3.14 0.76 6.63
N TRP A 253 3.81 1.53 7.52
CA TRP A 253 4.73 0.96 8.48
C TRP A 253 4.03 -0.02 9.44
N LEU A 254 2.89 0.37 10.02
CA LEU A 254 2.12 -0.50 10.90
C LEU A 254 1.59 -1.73 10.15
N SER A 255 1.19 -1.57 8.89
CA SER A 255 0.81 -2.68 8.00
C SER A 255 1.94 -3.71 7.89
N VAL A 256 3.17 -3.26 7.58
CA VAL A 256 4.34 -4.14 7.46
C VAL A 256 4.71 -4.77 8.79
N GLN A 257 4.64 -4.02 9.89
CA GLN A 257 4.91 -4.52 11.24
C GLN A 257 3.96 -5.67 11.61
N LEU A 258 2.66 -5.54 11.34
CA LEU A 258 1.69 -6.61 11.54
C LEU A 258 1.97 -7.81 10.63
N ALA A 259 2.25 -7.57 9.35
CA ALA A 259 2.56 -8.62 8.38
C ALA A 259 3.83 -9.40 8.75
N SER A 260 4.81 -8.75 9.39
CA SER A 260 6.06 -9.40 9.83
C SER A 260 5.86 -10.37 10.99
N GLY A 261 4.71 -10.31 11.69
CA GLY A 261 4.30 -11.30 12.69
C GLY A 261 3.85 -12.65 12.10
N VAL A 262 3.64 -12.71 10.78
CA VAL A 262 3.24 -13.93 10.09
C VAL A 262 4.47 -14.84 9.93
N ARG A 263 4.54 -15.88 10.73
CA ARG A 263 5.61 -16.90 10.69
C ARG A 263 5.06 -18.13 9.97
N GLY A 264 5.57 -18.39 8.77
CA GLY A 264 5.06 -19.44 7.94
C GLY A 264 5.78 -20.78 8.08
N GLU A 265 5.09 -21.80 8.60
CA GLU A 265 5.55 -23.18 8.54
C GLU A 265 4.56 -24.12 7.81
N SER A 266 3.46 -23.61 7.26
CA SER A 266 2.45 -24.42 6.58
C SER A 266 2.20 -24.00 5.13
N MET A 267 1.71 -24.92 4.28
CA MET A 267 1.32 -24.63 2.87
C MET A 267 0.31 -23.47 2.72
N MET A 268 -0.53 -23.24 3.73
CA MET A 268 -1.44 -22.07 3.76
C MET A 268 -0.66 -20.77 3.84
N THR A 269 0.47 -20.78 4.49
CA THR A 269 1.32 -19.60 4.71
C THR A 269 2.02 -19.15 3.44
N GLU A 270 2.46 -20.07 2.57
CA GLU A 270 3.10 -19.71 1.29
C GLU A 270 2.18 -18.82 0.44
N ARG A 271 0.87 -19.10 0.45
CA ARG A 271 -0.13 -18.30 -0.23
C ARG A 271 -0.17 -16.85 0.28
N TYR A 272 -0.01 -16.65 1.58
CA TYR A 272 -0.05 -15.33 2.22
C TYR A 272 1.31 -14.64 2.27
N LEU A 273 2.42 -15.37 2.18
CA LEU A 273 3.76 -14.77 2.07
C LEU A 273 3.85 -13.84 0.85
N LYS A 274 3.22 -14.19 -0.28
CA LYS A 274 3.13 -13.29 -1.44
C LYS A 274 2.45 -11.95 -1.08
N VAL A 275 1.40 -11.98 -0.28
CA VAL A 275 0.74 -10.75 0.18
C VAL A 275 1.67 -9.95 1.10
N VAL A 276 2.35 -10.61 2.03
CA VAL A 276 3.35 -9.95 2.90
C VAL A 276 4.44 -9.28 2.07
N ASP A 277 4.97 -9.96 1.06
CA ASP A 277 5.98 -9.39 0.15
C ASP A 277 5.42 -8.14 -0.59
N ARG A 278 4.15 -8.16 -1.02
CA ARG A 278 3.48 -6.99 -1.64
C ARG A 278 3.34 -5.81 -0.68
N LEU A 279 2.98 -6.09 0.57
CA LEU A 279 2.87 -5.05 1.59
C LEU A 279 4.24 -4.39 1.84
N LYS A 280 5.31 -5.19 1.93
CA LYS A 280 6.68 -4.69 2.07
C LYS A 280 7.12 -3.87 0.85
N GLU A 281 6.87 -4.34 -0.36
CA GLU A 281 7.18 -3.63 -1.59
C GLU A 281 6.45 -2.30 -1.71
N ALA A 282 5.15 -2.26 -1.36
CA ALA A 282 4.38 -1.03 -1.36
C ALA A 282 4.94 -0.01 -0.37
N TYR A 283 5.33 -0.46 0.81
CA TYR A 283 5.99 0.38 1.79
C TYR A 283 7.33 0.93 1.29
N LEU A 284 8.17 0.10 0.67
CA LEU A 284 9.45 0.56 0.10
C LEU A 284 9.24 1.58 -1.02
N ARG A 285 8.24 1.39 -1.87
CA ARG A 285 7.87 2.39 -2.89
C ARG A 285 7.46 3.72 -2.25
N HIS A 286 6.65 3.66 -1.20
CA HIS A 286 6.25 4.85 -0.46
C HIS A 286 7.44 5.59 0.18
N LEU A 287 8.47 4.87 0.63
CA LEU A 287 9.71 5.48 1.15
C LEU A 287 10.56 6.17 0.09
N LEU A 288 10.44 5.76 -1.18
CA LEU A 288 11.23 6.27 -2.30
C LEU A 288 10.53 7.36 -3.10
N SER A 289 9.21 7.55 -2.90
CA SER A 289 8.41 8.60 -3.53
C SER A 289 8.50 9.93 -2.77
#